data_c69886b5517756515fe08b21382643a4
#
_entry.id   c69886b5517756515fe08b21382643a4
#
_cell.length_a   1.000
_cell.length_b   1.000
_cell.length_c   1.000
_cell.angle_alpha   90.00
_cell.angle_beta   90.00
_cell.angle_gamma   90.00
#
_symmetry.space_group_name_H-M   'P 1'
#
loop_
_entity.id
_entity.type
_entity.pdbx_description
1 polymer ?
#
loop_
_entity_poly.entity_id
_entity_poly.type
_entity_poly.pdbx_seq_one_letter_code
_entity_poly.pdbx_strand_id
1 'polypeptide(L)'
;MARTTIHLMRHGEVHNPEGVLYGRLPGYHLSSLGRQMAEQVADVLSASGHDIAAVITSPLERARESGASTAAAFGLTPRTDVRLIEAGNHFEGIPVNRNRWVLAHPEHWRYYLNPLRPSWGESYAELVERVSGAVRDAIEPVEGREALLVSHQLPVWATRLWLEGRPLVHDPRHRQCSLASLTSLTFDDRTLVGLSYWEPAGDLLRRAEDMVPGTSAAAEATGRVTGLAPVDGASAPAGSTGAVDPAGTGDGPADPSGTAA
;
A
#
# COMPACT_ATOMS: atom_id res chain seq x y z
N MET A 1 -3.51 21.14 -17.33
CA MET A 1 -2.15 20.72 -16.95
C MET A 1 -2.02 19.23 -17.21
N ALA A 2 -0.82 18.74 -17.52
CA ALA A 2 -0.60 17.32 -17.77
C ALA A 2 -0.63 16.56 -16.43
N ARG A 3 -1.35 15.44 -16.37
CA ARG A 3 -1.47 14.63 -15.16
C ARG A 3 -0.26 13.70 -15.03
N THR A 4 0.30 13.62 -13.84
CA THR A 4 1.41 12.71 -13.50
C THR A 4 0.86 11.55 -12.69
N THR A 5 1.26 10.32 -13.02
CA THR A 5 0.84 9.13 -12.24
C THR A 5 2.04 8.43 -11.62
N ILE A 6 1.96 8.17 -10.33
CA ILE A 6 2.96 7.39 -9.58
C ILE A 6 2.34 6.05 -9.18
N HIS A 7 2.89 4.97 -9.71
CA HIS A 7 2.47 3.60 -9.39
C HIS A 7 3.33 3.06 -8.24
N LEU A 8 2.71 2.83 -7.09
CA LEU A 8 3.34 2.10 -5.99
C LEU A 8 3.10 0.61 -6.19
N MET A 9 4.15 -0.15 -6.48
CA MET A 9 4.10 -1.60 -6.69
C MET A 9 4.60 -2.34 -5.46
N ARG A 10 3.88 -3.36 -5.01
CA ARG A 10 4.44 -4.39 -4.14
C ARG A 10 5.25 -5.37 -4.99
N HIS A 11 6.44 -5.79 -4.51
CA HIS A 11 7.24 -6.81 -5.19
C HIS A 11 6.47 -8.12 -5.43
N GLY A 12 6.93 -8.94 -6.37
CA GLY A 12 6.41 -10.27 -6.68
C GLY A 12 6.69 -11.31 -5.59
N GLU A 13 6.26 -12.55 -5.80
CA GLU A 13 6.49 -13.66 -4.87
C GLU A 13 7.99 -13.90 -4.61
N VAL A 14 8.31 -14.19 -3.35
CA VAL A 14 9.68 -14.43 -2.88
C VAL A 14 9.91 -15.93 -2.67
N HIS A 15 11.09 -16.42 -3.08
CA HIS A 15 11.52 -17.76 -2.74
C HIS A 15 11.84 -17.85 -1.24
N ASN A 16 10.94 -18.46 -0.47
CA ASN A 16 11.02 -18.55 0.98
C ASN A 16 10.51 -19.90 1.50
N PRO A 17 11.17 -21.00 1.18
CA PRO A 17 10.71 -22.36 1.52
C PRO A 17 10.68 -22.61 3.03
N GLU A 18 11.40 -21.83 3.81
CA GLU A 18 11.42 -21.95 5.26
C GLU A 18 10.32 -21.17 5.97
N GLY A 19 9.57 -20.32 5.26
CA GLY A 19 8.48 -19.51 5.81
C GLY A 19 8.95 -18.48 6.84
N VAL A 20 10.16 -17.94 6.64
CA VAL A 20 10.78 -16.94 7.52
C VAL A 20 10.16 -15.57 7.28
N LEU A 21 9.90 -14.81 8.34
CA LEU A 21 9.57 -13.40 8.22
C LEU A 21 10.84 -12.64 7.81
N TYR A 22 11.00 -12.44 6.52
CA TYR A 22 12.25 -11.90 5.96
C TYR A 22 12.41 -10.38 6.10
N GLY A 23 11.31 -9.61 6.29
CA GLY A 23 11.37 -8.15 6.53
C GLY A 23 12.44 -7.43 5.70
N ARG A 24 13.48 -6.91 6.35
CA ARG A 24 14.64 -6.24 5.72
C ARG A 24 15.84 -7.15 5.48
N LEU A 25 15.73 -8.44 5.79
CA LEU A 25 16.84 -9.38 5.61
C LEU A 25 17.25 -9.46 4.13
N PRO A 26 18.56 -9.48 3.84
CA PRO A 26 19.08 -9.66 2.49
C PRO A 26 18.97 -11.12 2.03
N GLY A 27 19.17 -11.36 0.72
CA GLY A 27 19.20 -12.71 0.16
C GLY A 27 17.83 -13.29 -0.17
N TYR A 28 16.75 -12.56 0.02
CA TYR A 28 15.38 -12.97 -0.34
C TYR A 28 15.03 -12.46 -1.73
N HIS A 29 15.27 -13.31 -2.72
CA HIS A 29 15.04 -13.09 -4.14
C HIS A 29 13.62 -13.50 -4.57
N LEU A 30 13.19 -13.05 -5.74
CA LEU A 30 11.95 -13.52 -6.33
C LEU A 30 12.01 -15.03 -6.61
N SER A 31 10.89 -15.72 -6.44
CA SER A 31 10.68 -17.06 -6.95
C SER A 31 10.60 -17.04 -8.49
N SER A 32 10.53 -18.20 -9.11
CA SER A 32 10.23 -18.26 -10.56
C SER A 32 8.84 -17.68 -10.88
N LEU A 33 7.86 -17.88 -10.00
CA LEU A 33 6.53 -17.29 -10.14
C LEU A 33 6.55 -15.78 -9.91
N GLY A 34 7.33 -15.30 -8.93
CA GLY A 34 7.49 -13.87 -8.68
C GLY A 34 8.11 -13.12 -9.85
N ARG A 35 9.04 -13.74 -10.58
CA ARG A 35 9.59 -13.19 -11.83
C ARG A 35 8.53 -13.11 -12.92
N GLN A 36 7.73 -14.17 -13.12
CA GLN A 36 6.60 -14.16 -14.06
C GLN A 36 5.58 -13.07 -13.72
N MET A 37 5.30 -12.84 -12.43
CA MET A 37 4.44 -11.74 -12.00
C MET A 37 5.01 -10.38 -12.40
N ALA A 38 6.31 -10.16 -12.19
CA ALA A 38 6.98 -8.90 -12.54
C ALA A 38 7.00 -8.67 -14.06
N GLU A 39 7.23 -9.72 -14.85
CA GLU A 39 7.14 -9.69 -16.31
C GLU A 39 5.72 -9.35 -16.76
N GLN A 40 4.71 -9.99 -16.19
CA GLN A 40 3.31 -9.71 -16.52
C GLN A 40 2.89 -8.26 -16.19
N VAL A 41 3.37 -7.69 -15.09
CA VAL A 41 3.16 -6.26 -14.80
C VAL A 41 3.76 -5.39 -15.90
N ALA A 42 4.99 -5.68 -16.33
CA ALA A 42 5.65 -4.94 -17.39
C ALA A 42 4.89 -5.03 -18.73
N ASP A 43 4.44 -6.23 -19.08
CA ASP A 43 3.65 -6.49 -20.29
C ASP A 43 2.31 -5.73 -20.28
N VAL A 44 1.59 -5.78 -19.15
CA VAL A 44 0.30 -5.08 -19.00
C VAL A 44 0.49 -3.58 -19.08
N LEU A 45 1.49 -3.00 -18.41
CA LEU A 45 1.80 -1.58 -18.49
C LEU A 45 2.12 -1.15 -19.91
N SER A 46 2.98 -1.91 -20.61
CA SER A 46 3.36 -1.62 -21.99
C SER A 46 2.18 -1.76 -22.96
N ALA A 47 1.43 -2.86 -22.88
CA ALA A 47 0.30 -3.14 -23.76
C ALA A 47 -0.88 -2.18 -23.56
N SER A 48 -1.06 -1.65 -22.34
CA SER A 48 -2.13 -0.69 -22.01
C SER A 48 -1.75 0.76 -22.37
N GLY A 49 -0.58 1.01 -22.93
CA GLY A 49 -0.14 2.33 -23.39
C GLY A 49 0.28 3.27 -22.26
N HIS A 50 0.70 2.72 -21.11
CA HIS A 50 1.31 3.54 -20.06
C HIS A 50 2.64 4.14 -20.51
N ASP A 51 2.93 5.37 -20.07
CA ASP A 51 4.16 6.10 -20.40
C ASP A 51 5.10 6.17 -19.20
N ILE A 52 5.67 5.02 -18.83
CA ILE A 52 6.59 4.93 -17.69
C ILE A 52 7.91 5.62 -18.06
N ALA A 53 8.23 6.72 -17.39
CA ALA A 53 9.45 7.52 -17.57
C ALA A 53 10.54 7.25 -16.53
N ALA A 54 10.18 6.65 -15.39
CA ALA A 54 11.13 6.29 -14.35
C ALA A 54 10.71 5.01 -13.61
N VAL A 55 11.72 4.22 -13.21
CA VAL A 55 11.56 3.08 -12.31
C VAL A 55 12.47 3.29 -11.10
N ILE A 56 11.86 3.33 -9.91
CA ILE A 56 12.55 3.54 -8.64
C ILE A 56 12.21 2.37 -7.72
N THR A 57 13.21 1.75 -7.12
CA THR A 57 12.99 0.53 -6.32
C THR A 57 13.52 0.67 -4.90
N SER A 58 12.91 -0.04 -3.97
CA SER A 58 13.54 -0.38 -2.71
C SER A 58 14.92 -1.03 -2.95
N PRO A 59 15.90 -0.87 -2.05
CA PRO A 59 17.22 -1.49 -2.19
C PRO A 59 17.21 -3.03 -2.06
N LEU A 60 16.11 -3.64 -1.58
CA LEU A 60 16.03 -5.08 -1.37
C LEU A 60 15.89 -5.83 -2.71
N GLU A 61 16.55 -6.99 -2.81
CA GLU A 61 16.73 -7.77 -4.03
C GLU A 61 15.39 -8.03 -4.75
N ARG A 62 14.38 -8.53 -4.05
CA ARG A 62 13.05 -8.82 -4.59
C ARG A 62 12.35 -7.61 -5.23
N ALA A 63 12.56 -6.41 -4.66
CA ALA A 63 11.99 -5.19 -5.22
C ALA A 63 12.75 -4.72 -6.46
N ARG A 64 14.08 -4.82 -6.43
CA ARG A 64 14.93 -4.53 -7.58
C ARG A 64 14.64 -5.47 -8.75
N GLU A 65 14.52 -6.76 -8.47
CA GLU A 65 14.16 -7.78 -9.46
C GLU A 65 12.77 -7.52 -10.05
N SER A 66 11.78 -7.15 -9.21
CA SER A 66 10.44 -6.81 -9.70
C SER A 66 10.42 -5.58 -10.60
N GLY A 67 11.22 -4.55 -10.29
CA GLY A 67 11.30 -3.34 -11.11
C GLY A 67 12.10 -3.51 -12.39
N ALA A 68 12.99 -4.50 -12.44
CA ALA A 68 13.87 -4.73 -13.58
C ALA A 68 13.09 -5.07 -14.87
N SER A 69 12.01 -5.86 -14.76
CA SER A 69 11.17 -6.24 -15.91
C SER A 69 10.53 -5.00 -16.56
N THR A 70 9.92 -4.12 -15.77
CA THR A 70 9.35 -2.87 -16.27
C THR A 70 10.43 -1.94 -16.82
N ALA A 71 11.56 -1.81 -16.12
CA ALA A 71 12.66 -0.99 -16.61
C ALA A 71 13.16 -1.46 -17.99
N ALA A 72 13.29 -2.78 -18.19
CA ALA A 72 13.68 -3.35 -19.47
C ALA A 72 12.64 -3.09 -20.57
N ALA A 73 11.34 -3.26 -20.28
CA ALA A 73 10.25 -3.06 -21.22
C ALA A 73 10.18 -1.61 -21.73
N PHE A 74 10.52 -0.63 -20.89
CA PHE A 74 10.50 0.80 -21.22
C PHE A 74 11.88 1.38 -21.54
N GLY A 75 12.94 0.56 -21.64
CA GLY A 75 14.30 1.01 -21.97
C GLY A 75 14.93 1.93 -20.92
N LEU A 76 14.57 1.74 -19.65
CA LEU A 76 14.98 2.59 -18.53
C LEU A 76 16.07 1.93 -17.69
N THR A 77 16.86 2.77 -17.00
CA THR A 77 17.78 2.32 -15.94
C THR A 77 17.12 2.55 -14.59
N PRO A 78 16.82 1.50 -13.81
CA PRO A 78 16.17 1.66 -12.52
C PRO A 78 17.11 2.33 -11.51
N ARG A 79 16.54 3.16 -10.63
CA ARG A 79 17.24 3.79 -9.51
C ARG A 79 16.76 3.17 -8.19
N THR A 80 17.57 3.27 -7.14
CA THR A 80 17.22 2.78 -5.81
C THR A 80 16.93 3.96 -4.89
N ASP A 81 15.88 3.85 -4.07
CA ASP A 81 15.58 4.79 -3.00
C ASP A 81 15.35 4.03 -1.68
N VAL A 82 16.16 4.31 -0.67
CA VAL A 82 16.08 3.66 0.64
C VAL A 82 14.76 3.94 1.36
N ARG A 83 14.07 5.04 1.02
CA ARG A 83 12.76 5.37 1.58
C ARG A 83 11.66 4.38 1.19
N LEU A 84 11.88 3.57 0.15
CA LEU A 84 10.95 2.53 -0.30
C LEU A 84 11.19 1.17 0.38
N ILE A 85 12.15 1.06 1.33
CA ILE A 85 12.45 -0.20 2.02
C ILE A 85 11.26 -0.66 2.88
N GLU A 86 11.17 -1.97 3.16
CA GLU A 86 10.13 -2.54 4.04
C GLU A 86 10.16 -1.92 5.44
N ALA A 87 9.06 -1.99 6.17
CA ALA A 87 9.03 -1.60 7.58
C ALA A 87 9.95 -2.51 8.39
N GLY A 88 10.76 -1.92 9.28
CA GLY A 88 11.56 -2.70 10.22
C GLY A 88 10.66 -3.53 11.14
N ASN A 89 11.03 -4.77 11.40
CA ASN A 89 10.25 -5.68 12.23
C ASN A 89 11.18 -6.48 13.16
N HIS A 90 10.88 -6.46 14.46
CA HIS A 90 11.66 -7.19 15.46
C HIS A 90 11.61 -8.72 15.30
N PHE A 91 10.57 -9.22 14.62
CA PHE A 91 10.37 -10.65 14.38
C PHE A 91 11.04 -11.17 13.10
N GLU A 92 11.90 -10.37 12.45
CA GLU A 92 12.68 -10.80 11.29
C GLU A 92 13.55 -12.00 11.64
N GLY A 93 13.62 -12.97 10.72
CA GLY A 93 14.36 -14.22 10.92
C GLY A 93 13.54 -15.34 11.57
N ILE A 94 12.33 -15.08 12.06
CA ILE A 94 11.50 -16.10 12.69
C ILE A 94 10.63 -16.82 11.63
N PRO A 95 10.56 -18.16 11.61
CA PRO A 95 9.77 -18.93 10.65
C PRO A 95 8.26 -18.96 11.02
N VAL A 96 7.63 -17.79 11.01
CA VAL A 96 6.23 -17.58 11.46
C VAL A 96 5.20 -18.34 10.63
N ASN A 97 5.48 -18.62 9.36
CA ASN A 97 4.53 -19.35 8.50
C ASN A 97 4.52 -20.85 8.80
N ARG A 98 5.59 -21.40 9.33
CA ARG A 98 5.63 -22.79 9.79
C ARG A 98 4.99 -22.98 11.15
N ASN A 99 5.19 -22.03 12.04
CA ASN A 99 4.66 -22.10 13.41
C ASN A 99 4.32 -20.72 13.95
N ARG A 100 3.05 -20.33 13.85
CA ARG A 100 2.55 -19.04 14.37
C ARG A 100 2.59 -18.92 15.88
N TRP A 101 2.64 -20.06 16.60
CA TRP A 101 2.71 -20.07 18.07
C TRP A 101 4.04 -19.52 18.61
N VAL A 102 5.08 -19.45 17.78
CA VAL A 102 6.34 -18.80 18.16
C VAL A 102 6.10 -17.34 18.57
N LEU A 103 5.17 -16.64 17.92
CA LEU A 103 4.83 -15.26 18.26
C LEU A 103 4.09 -15.13 19.60
N ALA A 104 3.48 -16.19 20.11
CA ALA A 104 2.78 -16.19 21.40
C ALA A 104 3.73 -16.43 22.60
N HIS A 105 5.02 -16.65 22.35
CA HIS A 105 6.00 -16.90 23.42
C HIS A 105 6.09 -15.69 24.36
N PRO A 106 6.19 -15.88 25.71
CA PRO A 106 6.20 -14.80 26.69
C PRO A 106 7.26 -13.71 26.47
N GLU A 107 8.40 -14.05 25.89
CA GLU A 107 9.47 -13.11 25.55
C GLU A 107 9.03 -12.02 24.57
N HIS A 108 7.98 -12.29 23.77
CA HIS A 108 7.47 -11.35 22.76
C HIS A 108 6.34 -10.45 23.30
N TRP A 109 5.76 -10.74 24.46
CA TRP A 109 4.60 -10.00 24.99
C TRP A 109 4.87 -8.50 25.15
N ARG A 110 6.08 -8.11 25.51
CA ARG A 110 6.49 -6.70 25.61
C ARG A 110 6.29 -5.92 24.31
N TYR A 111 6.32 -6.60 23.16
CA TYR A 111 6.16 -5.98 21.84
C TYR A 111 4.69 -5.78 21.43
N TYR A 112 3.75 -6.36 22.18
CA TYR A 112 2.31 -6.24 21.93
C TYR A 112 1.63 -5.19 22.80
N LEU A 113 2.36 -4.56 23.73
CA LEU A 113 1.79 -3.65 24.73
C LEU A 113 1.29 -2.33 24.15
N ASN A 114 1.74 -1.93 22.95
CA ASN A 114 1.31 -0.69 22.33
C ASN A 114 0.88 -0.90 20.86
N PRO A 115 -0.42 -1.12 20.61
CA PRO A 115 -0.93 -1.33 19.26
C PRO A 115 -0.90 -0.06 18.38
N LEU A 116 -0.80 1.13 18.99
CA LEU A 116 -0.77 2.41 18.27
C LEU A 116 0.62 2.75 17.73
N ARG A 117 1.65 2.29 18.40
CA ARG A 117 3.02 2.31 17.92
C ARG A 117 3.49 0.88 17.92
N PRO A 118 3.62 0.25 16.72
CA PRO A 118 4.08 -1.13 16.68
C PRO A 118 5.43 -1.20 17.38
N SER A 119 5.43 -1.68 18.62
CA SER A 119 6.67 -1.80 19.42
C SER A 119 7.62 -2.86 18.85
N TRP A 120 7.14 -3.59 17.84
CA TRP A 120 7.94 -4.55 17.06
C TRP A 120 8.60 -3.96 15.82
N GLY A 121 8.44 -2.66 15.54
CA GLY A 121 9.00 -2.09 14.31
C GLY A 121 8.94 -0.57 14.22
N GLU A 122 9.09 -0.10 13.00
CA GLU A 122 8.99 1.31 12.61
C GLU A 122 7.58 1.85 12.87
N SER A 123 7.45 3.10 13.30
CA SER A 123 6.13 3.72 13.47
C SER A 123 5.46 3.96 12.12
N TYR A 124 4.12 3.84 12.09
CA TYR A 124 3.37 4.10 10.87
C TYR A 124 3.56 5.53 10.33
N ALA A 125 3.75 6.51 11.22
CA ALA A 125 3.96 7.90 10.82
C ALA A 125 5.30 8.07 10.09
N GLU A 126 6.40 7.55 10.65
CA GLU A 126 7.72 7.56 10.01
C GLU A 126 7.71 6.83 8.66
N LEU A 127 7.00 5.69 8.61
CA LEU A 127 6.84 4.91 7.39
C LEU A 127 6.14 5.70 6.28
N VAL A 128 5.00 6.32 6.60
CA VAL A 128 4.22 7.14 5.65
C VAL A 128 5.02 8.36 5.22
N GLU A 129 5.69 9.05 6.14
CA GLU A 129 6.50 10.23 5.83
C GLU A 129 7.59 9.92 4.81
N ARG A 130 8.38 8.83 5.04
CA ARG A 130 9.47 8.49 4.11
C ARG A 130 8.96 8.05 2.73
N VAL A 131 7.88 7.25 2.66
CA VAL A 131 7.33 6.78 1.39
C VAL A 131 6.67 7.92 0.63
N SER A 132 5.90 8.77 1.31
CA SER A 132 5.31 9.97 0.71
C SER A 132 6.37 10.95 0.22
N GLY A 133 7.50 11.06 0.93
CA GLY A 133 8.67 11.79 0.47
C GLY A 133 9.24 11.26 -0.85
N ALA A 134 9.37 9.93 -0.97
CA ALA A 134 9.82 9.30 -2.22
C ALA A 134 8.82 9.51 -3.37
N VAL A 135 7.51 9.41 -3.09
CA VAL A 135 6.45 9.70 -4.06
C VAL A 135 6.53 11.15 -4.56
N ARG A 136 6.63 12.10 -3.65
CA ARG A 136 6.69 13.54 -3.96
C ARG A 136 7.89 13.89 -4.85
N ASP A 137 9.06 13.34 -4.51
CA ASP A 137 10.28 13.57 -5.26
C ASP A 137 10.29 12.89 -6.65
N ALA A 138 9.42 11.91 -6.85
CA ALA A 138 9.25 11.25 -8.14
C ALA A 138 8.35 12.02 -9.11
N ILE A 139 7.51 12.97 -8.65
CA ILE A 139 6.54 13.69 -9.49
C ILE A 139 7.26 14.59 -10.51
N GLU A 140 8.13 15.49 -10.04
CA GLU A 140 8.76 16.49 -10.88
C GLU A 140 9.60 15.91 -12.03
N PRO A 141 10.44 14.85 -11.83
CA PRO A 141 11.22 14.27 -12.92
C PRO A 141 10.39 13.59 -14.01
N VAL A 142 9.11 13.28 -13.75
CA VAL A 142 8.23 12.59 -14.71
C VAL A 142 6.97 13.41 -15.02
N GLU A 143 7.01 14.72 -14.83
CA GLU A 143 5.86 15.61 -15.02
C GLU A 143 5.12 15.31 -16.34
N GLY A 144 3.80 15.08 -16.22
CA GLY A 144 2.94 14.73 -17.36
C GLY A 144 3.05 13.28 -17.85
N ARG A 145 3.88 12.46 -17.22
CA ARG A 145 4.14 11.06 -17.52
C ARG A 145 3.92 10.19 -16.27
N GLU A 146 4.53 9.00 -16.24
CA GLU A 146 4.32 8.04 -15.17
C GLU A 146 5.64 7.53 -14.57
N ALA A 147 5.63 7.16 -13.29
CA ALA A 147 6.74 6.47 -12.64
C ALA A 147 6.27 5.21 -11.91
N LEU A 148 7.10 4.17 -11.92
CA LEU A 148 6.91 2.97 -11.13
C LEU A 148 7.86 3.00 -9.91
N LEU A 149 7.29 2.96 -8.71
CA LEU A 149 8.00 2.85 -7.44
C LEU A 149 7.75 1.47 -6.85
N VAL A 150 8.77 0.61 -6.81
CA VAL A 150 8.65 -0.75 -6.28
C VAL A 150 9.04 -0.80 -4.81
N SER A 151 8.11 -1.22 -3.98
CA SER A 151 8.23 -1.27 -2.53
C SER A 151 7.65 -2.59 -1.97
N HIS A 152 7.12 -2.56 -0.76
CA HIS A 152 6.67 -3.72 -0.01
C HIS A 152 5.26 -3.50 0.53
N GLN A 153 4.67 -4.55 1.13
CA GLN A 153 3.27 -4.53 1.52
C GLN A 153 2.93 -3.40 2.50
N LEU A 154 3.64 -3.31 3.62
CA LEU A 154 3.27 -2.33 4.64
C LEU A 154 3.55 -0.88 4.22
N PRO A 155 4.69 -0.54 3.59
CA PRO A 155 4.92 0.78 3.03
C PRO A 155 3.82 1.25 2.05
N VAL A 156 3.46 0.42 1.09
CA VAL A 156 2.42 0.75 0.11
C VAL A 156 1.06 0.91 0.80
N TRP A 157 0.67 -0.06 1.64
CA TRP A 157 -0.63 -0.05 2.30
C TRP A 157 -0.80 1.10 3.30
N ALA A 158 0.20 1.36 4.15
CA ALA A 158 0.13 2.46 5.11
C ALA A 158 0.05 3.83 4.42
N THR A 159 0.81 4.03 3.34
CA THR A 159 0.75 5.25 2.54
C THR A 159 -0.64 5.42 1.91
N ARG A 160 -1.22 4.34 1.37
CA ARG A 160 -2.59 4.38 0.84
C ARG A 160 -3.60 4.76 1.91
N LEU A 161 -3.57 4.11 3.09
CA LEU A 161 -4.49 4.44 4.19
C LEU A 161 -4.40 5.92 4.58
N TRP A 162 -3.18 6.45 4.66
CA TRP A 162 -2.95 7.84 5.00
C TRP A 162 -3.54 8.79 3.96
N LEU A 163 -3.31 8.52 2.67
CA LEU A 163 -3.86 9.31 1.57
C LEU A 163 -5.39 9.24 1.50
N GLU A 164 -5.99 8.12 1.91
CA GLU A 164 -7.43 7.95 2.02
C GLU A 164 -8.02 8.57 3.32
N GLY A 165 -7.20 9.15 4.20
CA GLY A 165 -7.64 9.67 5.50
C GLY A 165 -8.13 8.59 6.47
N ARG A 166 -7.70 7.36 6.30
CA ARG A 166 -8.10 6.20 7.11
C ARG A 166 -7.13 5.95 8.26
N PRO A 167 -7.58 5.32 9.36
CA PRO A 167 -6.72 4.94 10.47
C PRO A 167 -5.55 4.04 10.01
N LEU A 168 -4.33 4.37 10.44
CA LEU A 168 -3.15 3.58 10.10
C LEU A 168 -3.07 2.25 10.87
N VAL A 169 -3.71 2.19 12.05
CA VAL A 169 -3.88 0.94 12.81
C VAL A 169 -4.95 0.10 12.13
N HIS A 170 -4.59 -1.09 11.69
CA HIS A 170 -5.47 -1.95 10.90
C HIS A 170 -5.16 -3.44 11.12
N ASP A 171 -6.12 -4.30 10.80
CA ASP A 171 -5.90 -5.75 10.75
C ASP A 171 -5.10 -6.10 9.46
N PRO A 172 -3.92 -6.74 9.60
CA PRO A 172 -3.11 -7.14 8.44
C PRO A 172 -3.83 -8.02 7.43
N ARG A 173 -4.85 -8.78 7.84
CA ARG A 173 -5.64 -9.67 6.98
C ARG A 173 -6.52 -8.92 5.98
N HIS A 174 -6.77 -7.64 6.23
CA HIS A 174 -7.60 -6.79 5.36
C HIS A 174 -6.77 -5.83 4.49
N ARG A 175 -5.48 -6.08 4.33
CA ARG A 175 -4.62 -5.29 3.45
C ARG A 175 -4.92 -5.60 2.00
N GLN A 176 -5.38 -4.62 1.25
CA GLN A 176 -5.54 -4.70 -0.19
C GLN A 176 -4.22 -4.28 -0.86
N CYS A 177 -3.26 -5.17 -0.86
CA CYS A 177 -1.91 -4.98 -1.40
C CYS A 177 -1.32 -6.35 -1.73
N SER A 178 -1.82 -7.00 -2.76
CA SER A 178 -1.39 -8.32 -3.23
C SER A 178 0.02 -8.26 -3.84
N LEU A 179 0.67 -9.42 -4.00
CA LEU A 179 1.96 -9.52 -4.69
C LEU A 179 1.85 -8.95 -6.11
N ALA A 180 2.83 -8.17 -6.52
CA ALA A 180 2.86 -7.49 -7.82
C ALA A 180 1.63 -6.61 -8.13
N SER A 181 0.88 -6.18 -7.10
CA SER A 181 -0.22 -5.22 -7.27
C SER A 181 0.29 -3.79 -7.39
N LEU A 182 -0.52 -2.94 -7.99
CA LEU A 182 -0.27 -1.52 -8.18
C LEU A 182 -1.30 -0.68 -7.41
N THR A 183 -0.82 0.27 -6.64
CA THR A 183 -1.60 1.40 -6.13
C THR A 183 -1.16 2.64 -6.91
N SER A 184 -2.04 3.15 -7.76
CA SER A 184 -1.72 4.24 -8.69
C SER A 184 -2.26 5.55 -8.14
N LEU A 185 -1.39 6.53 -8.02
CA LEU A 185 -1.65 7.87 -7.49
C LEU A 185 -1.55 8.87 -8.63
N THR A 186 -2.66 9.53 -8.97
CA THR A 186 -2.71 10.52 -10.05
C THR A 186 -2.69 11.93 -9.47
N PHE A 187 -1.78 12.74 -9.95
CA PHE A 187 -1.57 14.12 -9.52
C PHE A 187 -1.91 15.10 -10.63
N ASP A 188 -2.49 16.23 -10.27
CA ASP A 188 -2.56 17.45 -11.05
C ASP A 188 -1.59 18.43 -10.38
N ASP A 189 -0.45 18.67 -11.02
CA ASP A 189 0.71 19.28 -10.39
C ASP A 189 1.16 18.45 -9.16
N ARG A 190 1.08 18.97 -7.95
CA ARG A 190 1.39 18.26 -6.69
C ARG A 190 0.15 17.82 -5.91
N THR A 191 -1.04 18.10 -6.44
CA THR A 191 -2.31 17.76 -5.79
C THR A 191 -2.77 16.37 -6.20
N LEU A 192 -2.95 15.49 -5.24
CA LEU A 192 -3.49 14.15 -5.51
C LEU A 192 -4.97 14.25 -5.91
N VAL A 193 -5.29 13.85 -7.14
CA VAL A 193 -6.64 13.92 -7.70
C VAL A 193 -7.28 12.56 -7.96
N GLY A 194 -6.50 11.48 -7.84
CA GLY A 194 -7.00 10.12 -8.05
C GLY A 194 -6.15 9.07 -7.34
N LEU A 195 -6.79 8.00 -6.88
CA LEU A 195 -6.16 6.81 -6.35
C LEU A 195 -6.91 5.59 -6.89
N SER A 196 -6.18 4.62 -7.43
CA SER A 196 -6.74 3.36 -7.88
C SER A 196 -5.86 2.19 -7.45
N TYR A 197 -6.47 1.02 -7.31
CA TYR A 197 -5.79 -0.22 -7.00
C TYR A 197 -6.13 -1.29 -8.04
N TRP A 198 -5.14 -2.04 -8.48
CA TRP A 198 -5.32 -3.11 -9.46
C TRP A 198 -4.23 -4.19 -9.37
N GLU A 199 -4.50 -5.36 -9.91
CA GLU A 199 -3.69 -6.57 -9.79
C GLU A 199 -3.31 -7.10 -11.18
N PRO A 200 -2.29 -6.51 -11.86
CA PRO A 200 -1.90 -6.93 -13.20
C PRO A 200 -1.42 -8.38 -13.29
N ALA A 201 -0.89 -8.93 -12.18
CA ALA A 201 -0.46 -10.33 -12.12
C ALA A 201 -1.61 -11.34 -12.26
N GLY A 202 -2.86 -10.90 -12.09
CA GLY A 202 -4.06 -11.68 -12.43
C GLY A 202 -4.08 -13.09 -11.86
N ASP A 203 -4.20 -14.08 -12.74
CA ASP A 203 -4.31 -15.50 -12.37
C ASP A 203 -3.06 -16.08 -11.70
N LEU A 204 -1.89 -15.46 -11.85
CA LEU A 204 -0.67 -15.88 -11.18
C LEU A 204 -0.80 -15.77 -9.65
N LEU A 205 -1.61 -14.80 -9.16
CA LEU A 205 -1.86 -14.61 -7.73
C LEU A 205 -2.46 -15.83 -7.06
N ARG A 206 -3.30 -16.62 -7.77
CA ARG A 206 -3.91 -17.83 -7.22
C ARG A 206 -2.91 -18.96 -6.94
N ARG A 207 -1.73 -18.88 -7.53
CA ARG A 207 -0.65 -19.87 -7.40
C ARG A 207 0.42 -19.44 -6.40
N ALA A 208 0.37 -18.18 -5.96
CA ALA A 208 1.41 -17.59 -5.16
C ALA A 208 1.24 -17.88 -3.67
N GLU A 209 2.37 -18.06 -2.99
CA GLU A 209 2.46 -18.11 -1.54
C GLU A 209 2.78 -16.72 -0.98
N ASP A 210 1.79 -16.10 -0.33
CA ASP A 210 1.99 -14.83 0.35
C ASP A 210 2.25 -15.04 1.84
N MET A 211 3.33 -14.43 2.37
CA MET A 211 3.67 -14.44 3.79
C MET A 211 2.57 -13.84 4.67
N VAL A 212 1.93 -12.80 4.19
CA VAL A 212 0.80 -12.14 4.85
C VAL A 212 -0.28 -11.94 3.80
N PRO A 213 -1.10 -12.97 3.57
CA PRO A 213 -2.19 -12.85 2.62
C PRO A 213 -3.16 -11.77 3.10
N GLY A 214 -3.33 -10.73 2.27
CA GLY A 214 -4.38 -9.74 2.42
C GLY A 214 -5.63 -10.15 1.64
N THR A 215 -6.59 -9.24 1.54
CA THR A 215 -7.71 -9.39 0.59
C THR A 215 -7.19 -9.11 -0.82
N SER A 216 -7.29 -10.11 -1.69
CA SER A 216 -7.22 -9.87 -3.14
C SER A 216 -8.53 -9.22 -3.54
N ALA A 217 -8.46 -8.08 -4.17
CA ALA A 217 -9.63 -7.35 -4.61
C ALA A 217 -9.65 -7.21 -6.12
N ALA A 218 -9.34 -8.27 -6.82
CA ALA A 218 -9.57 -8.32 -8.27
C ALA A 218 -10.99 -7.91 -8.68
N ALA A 219 -11.91 -7.79 -7.70
CA ALA A 219 -13.29 -7.38 -7.88
C ALA A 219 -13.62 -5.97 -7.36
N GLU A 220 -12.79 -5.33 -6.55
CA GLU A 220 -13.08 -4.00 -5.96
C GLU A 220 -12.21 -2.91 -6.60
N ALA A 221 -12.21 -2.89 -7.93
CA ALA A 221 -11.49 -1.87 -8.67
C ALA A 221 -12.15 -0.49 -8.52
N THR A 222 -11.30 0.51 -8.37
CA THR A 222 -11.58 1.91 -8.70
C THR A 222 -12.71 2.57 -7.93
N GLY A 223 -12.47 2.86 -6.67
CA GLY A 223 -13.19 3.94 -6.01
C GLY A 223 -12.51 5.28 -6.33
N ARG A 224 -13.30 6.25 -6.83
CA ARG A 224 -12.86 7.65 -6.82
C ARG A 224 -12.85 8.08 -5.37
N VAL A 225 -11.66 8.23 -4.78
CA VAL A 225 -11.55 8.68 -3.39
C VAL A 225 -11.73 10.20 -3.38
N THR A 226 -12.80 10.65 -2.74
CA THR A 226 -13.04 12.08 -2.46
C THR A 226 -12.42 12.40 -1.10
N GLY A 227 -11.70 13.50 -0.99
CA GLY A 227 -11.11 13.95 0.28
C GLY A 227 -9.68 13.43 0.53
N LEU A 228 -8.85 13.44 -0.50
CA LEU A 228 -7.44 13.04 -0.41
C LEU A 228 -6.60 14.06 0.36
N ALA A 229 -5.72 13.56 1.24
CA ALA A 229 -4.78 14.39 1.95
C ALA A 229 -3.69 14.95 1.02
N PRO A 230 -3.19 16.18 1.23
CA PRO A 230 -2.06 16.69 0.47
C PRO A 230 -0.78 15.88 0.76
N VAL A 231 0.04 15.67 -0.26
CA VAL A 231 1.31 14.92 -0.16
C VAL A 231 2.42 15.78 0.49
N ASP A 232 2.16 17.07 0.69
CA ASP A 232 3.12 18.08 1.14
C ASP A 232 3.32 18.14 2.66
N GLY A 233 3.58 17.00 3.29
CA GLY A 233 4.19 16.96 4.64
C GLY A 233 3.44 17.63 5.79
N ALA A 234 2.17 17.97 5.63
CA ALA A 234 1.36 18.45 6.72
C ALA A 234 0.84 17.27 7.56
N SER A 235 0.79 17.47 8.85
CA SER A 235 0.29 16.54 9.87
C SER A 235 -0.94 15.79 9.42
N ALA A 236 -1.04 14.51 9.77
CA ALA A 236 -2.21 13.69 9.55
C ALA A 236 -3.50 14.45 9.92
N PRO A 237 -4.58 14.33 9.14
CA PRO A 237 -5.82 15.01 9.47
C PRO A 237 -6.25 14.56 10.87
N ALA A 238 -6.47 15.53 11.75
CA ALA A 238 -7.03 15.30 13.07
C ALA A 238 -8.38 14.59 12.88
N GLY A 239 -8.55 13.42 13.48
CA GLY A 239 -9.76 12.65 13.39
C GLY A 239 -10.96 13.55 13.75
N SER A 240 -11.91 13.66 12.85
CA SER A 240 -13.18 14.31 13.13
C SER A 240 -13.88 13.51 14.22
N THR A 241 -13.79 13.97 15.45
CA THR A 241 -14.70 13.57 16.51
C THR A 241 -16.07 14.05 16.09
N GLY A 242 -16.92 13.15 15.62
CA GLY A 242 -18.33 13.42 15.37
C GLY A 242 -18.97 13.87 16.68
N ALA A 243 -19.26 15.15 16.78
CA ALA A 243 -20.13 15.67 17.82
C ALA A 243 -21.52 15.10 17.59
N VAL A 244 -21.93 14.22 18.48
CA VAL A 244 -23.32 13.81 18.64
C VAL A 244 -24.00 14.97 19.33
N ASP A 245 -24.84 15.69 18.62
CA ASP A 245 -25.75 16.66 19.21
C ASP A 245 -26.85 15.92 19.98
N PRO A 246 -27.03 16.17 21.27
CA PRO A 246 -28.20 15.70 22.00
C PRO A 246 -29.30 16.77 21.99
N ALA A 247 -30.51 16.33 21.72
CA ALA A 247 -31.77 16.93 22.10
C ALA A 247 -32.29 18.13 21.28
N GLY A 248 -33.25 17.85 20.45
CA GLY A 248 -34.30 18.74 20.07
C GLY A 248 -35.63 18.19 20.58
N THR A 249 -36.01 18.58 21.79
CA THR A 249 -37.40 18.51 22.27
C THR A 249 -38.20 19.58 21.58
N GLY A 250 -39.25 19.21 20.91
CA GLY A 250 -40.20 20.16 20.25
C GLY A 250 -41.59 19.56 20.21
N ASP A 251 -42.31 19.89 21.22
CA ASP A 251 -43.73 19.98 21.46
C ASP A 251 -44.66 19.92 20.23
N GLY A 252 -45.72 19.11 20.42
CA GLY A 252 -46.89 19.16 19.51
C GLY A 252 -47.79 20.37 19.77
N PRO A 253 -48.83 20.53 19.02
CA PRO A 253 -50.13 20.26 19.60
C PRO A 253 -51.20 19.64 18.67
N ALA A 254 -52.04 18.84 19.33
CA ALA A 254 -53.46 18.67 19.28
C ALA A 254 -54.25 18.86 17.96
N ASP A 255 -54.88 17.78 17.61
CA ASP A 255 -56.27 17.56 17.23
C ASP A 255 -57.28 18.74 17.42
N PRO A 256 -58.45 18.90 16.72
CA PRO A 256 -59.45 17.85 16.64
C PRO A 256 -60.36 17.84 15.38
N SER A 257 -61.17 16.77 15.40
CA SER A 257 -62.53 16.69 14.79
C SER A 257 -62.58 16.53 13.25
N GLY A 258 -63.37 15.75 12.70
CA GLY A 258 -64.58 15.07 13.11
C GLY A 258 -65.30 14.48 11.93
N THR A 259 -65.98 13.45 12.19
CA THR A 259 -67.35 13.12 11.78
C THR A 259 -67.63 12.71 10.33
N ALA A 260 -68.14 11.51 10.28
CA ALA A 260 -69.31 11.01 9.55
C ALA A 260 -69.25 10.80 8.03
N ALA A 261 -69.38 9.64 7.63
CA ALA A 261 -70.49 8.88 7.12
C ALA A 261 -70.03 7.49 6.71
#